data_a32356834d8923bdad2ea5bc919e3966
#
_entry.id   a32356834d8923bdad2ea5bc919e3966
#
_cell.length_a   1.000
_cell.length_b   1.000
_cell.length_c   1.000
_cell.angle_alpha   90.00
_cell.angle_beta   90.00
_cell.angle_gamma   90.00
#
_symmetry.space_group_name_H-M   'P 1'
#
loop_
_entity.id
_entity.type
_entity.pdbx_description
1 polymer ?
#
loop_
_entity_poly.entity_id
_entity_poly.type
_entity_poly.pdbx_seq_one_letter_code
_entity_poly.pdbx_strand_id
1 'polypeptide(L)'
;MHPGRPFVLFGAASVVAILSGSFSLHAYQAPAPKPNYDAPANLVRTDFPSWPYPHGIPDTRKDDGTLFHVPGSTQQFTLTQISGKRETIDWFPDRHPAPPPPVIGGRAGAYNACGQCHLIDGSGKPDTADLRGLAVGYIVQQIVDMKDDKRHASIAHAPLAEMVAISKGMSLDEARQAAEYFHSIKPVKRLRIVETDTVPVTHPGPHAVQLVDPSGATEPMGTRIIEVPEDFERTELRDPSSGFVAYVPKGSIKRGEALAKTGGDGKTLPCATCHGEGLKGMADAFPNIAGHSPTATGRQLYDFKSGTRDGKNAITMKPVVDEAYG
;
A
#
# COMPACT_ATOMS: atom_id res chain seq x y z
N MET A 1 52.27 31.32 -60.39
CA MET A 1 53.03 30.16 -59.87
C MET A 1 53.34 30.41 -58.43
N HIS A 2 52.59 29.85 -57.50
CA HIS A 2 52.93 29.76 -56.10
C HIS A 2 52.38 28.40 -55.55
N PRO A 3 53.24 27.65 -54.81
CA PRO A 3 52.91 26.31 -54.40
C PRO A 3 52.10 26.31 -53.11
N GLY A 4 51.16 25.34 -53.01
CA GLY A 4 50.29 25.13 -51.87
C GLY A 4 51.03 24.59 -50.65
N ARG A 5 50.52 24.98 -49.49
CA ARG A 5 50.88 24.42 -48.19
C ARG A 5 49.88 23.30 -47.80
N PRO A 6 50.35 22.18 -47.23
CA PRO A 6 49.45 21.15 -46.71
C PRO A 6 48.90 21.50 -45.34
N PHE A 7 47.58 21.28 -45.14
CA PHE A 7 46.92 21.30 -43.85
C PHE A 7 47.22 19.99 -43.10
N VAL A 8 47.77 20.16 -41.88
CA VAL A 8 47.92 19.07 -40.93
C VAL A 8 46.70 19.07 -40.02
N LEU A 9 45.88 17.99 -40.08
CA LEU A 9 44.77 17.70 -39.18
C LEU A 9 45.37 17.04 -37.92
N PHE A 10 45.28 17.72 -36.76
CA PHE A 10 45.47 17.10 -35.46
C PHE A 10 44.16 16.47 -35.02
N GLY A 11 44.11 15.15 -35.04
CA GLY A 11 43.03 14.39 -34.41
C GLY A 11 43.24 14.31 -32.91
N ALA A 12 42.36 14.93 -32.13
CA ALA A 12 42.30 14.75 -30.70
C ALA A 12 41.48 13.49 -30.40
N ALA A 13 42.13 12.41 -29.99
CA ALA A 13 41.48 11.22 -29.47
C ALA A 13 41.12 11.46 -28.00
N SER A 14 39.82 11.67 -27.74
CA SER A 14 39.29 11.70 -26.36
C SER A 14 39.12 10.27 -25.85
N VAL A 15 39.96 9.88 -24.90
CA VAL A 15 39.82 8.62 -24.16
C VAL A 15 38.77 8.82 -23.10
N VAL A 16 37.60 8.26 -23.31
CA VAL A 16 36.56 8.14 -22.28
C VAL A 16 36.91 6.93 -21.41
N ALA A 17 37.41 7.18 -20.20
CA ALA A 17 37.61 6.16 -19.21
C ALA A 17 36.23 5.79 -18.58
N ILE A 18 35.70 4.64 -18.97
CA ILE A 18 34.53 4.04 -18.31
C ILE A 18 35.02 3.41 -17.01
N LEU A 19 34.74 4.07 -15.89
CA LEU A 19 34.89 3.49 -14.56
C LEU A 19 33.76 2.49 -14.33
N SER A 20 34.01 1.22 -14.61
CA SER A 20 33.13 0.11 -14.21
C SER A 20 33.29 -0.13 -12.70
N GLY A 21 32.50 0.56 -11.90
CA GLY A 21 32.34 0.26 -10.49
C GLY A 21 31.53 -1.03 -10.35
N SER A 22 32.21 -2.12 -9.98
CA SER A 22 31.54 -3.37 -9.61
C SER A 22 30.85 -3.19 -8.26
N PHE A 23 29.55 -2.92 -8.25
CA PHE A 23 28.74 -3.02 -7.05
C PHE A 23 28.50 -4.50 -6.75
N SER A 24 29.17 -5.02 -5.73
CA SER A 24 28.88 -6.35 -5.18
C SER A 24 27.54 -6.29 -4.46
N LEU A 25 26.47 -6.74 -5.11
CA LEU A 25 25.19 -7.00 -4.49
C LEU A 25 25.34 -8.21 -3.57
N HIS A 26 25.57 -7.96 -2.28
CA HIS A 26 25.40 -9.00 -1.29
C HIS A 26 23.91 -9.32 -1.19
N ALA A 27 23.53 -10.53 -1.58
CA ALA A 27 22.18 -11.04 -1.37
C ALA A 27 21.90 -11.03 0.15
N TYR A 28 21.06 -10.07 0.57
CA TYR A 28 20.64 -9.98 1.97
C TYR A 28 19.55 -11.04 2.20
N GLN A 29 19.92 -12.14 2.86
CA GLN A 29 18.95 -13.04 3.49
C GLN A 29 18.58 -12.46 4.85
N ALA A 30 17.47 -11.70 4.87
CA ALA A 30 16.89 -11.26 6.12
C ALA A 30 16.39 -12.48 6.91
N PRO A 31 16.71 -12.60 8.21
CA PRO A 31 16.00 -13.54 9.05
C PRO A 31 14.51 -13.17 9.05
N ALA A 32 13.64 -14.17 8.90
CA ALA A 32 12.20 -13.95 8.98
C ALA A 32 11.89 -13.18 10.27
N PRO A 33 11.18 -12.05 10.22
CA PRO A 33 10.86 -11.29 11.40
C PRO A 33 10.07 -12.18 12.36
N LYS A 34 10.49 -12.25 13.62
CA LYS A 34 9.69 -12.89 14.65
C LYS A 34 8.38 -12.11 14.73
N PRO A 35 7.22 -12.75 14.57
CA PRO A 35 5.95 -12.06 14.64
C PRO A 35 5.77 -11.52 16.07
N ASN A 36 5.84 -10.21 16.22
CA ASN A 36 5.42 -9.53 17.43
C ASN A 36 3.93 -9.16 17.24
N TYR A 37 3.08 -10.18 17.23
CA TYR A 37 1.66 -10.02 16.95
C TYR A 37 0.84 -10.84 17.95
N ASP A 38 0.07 -10.13 18.80
CA ASP A 38 -0.76 -10.69 19.86
C ASP A 38 -2.18 -11.08 19.38
N ALA A 39 -2.34 -11.54 18.12
CA ALA A 39 -3.60 -12.18 17.76
C ALA A 39 -3.78 -13.44 18.60
N PRO A 40 -5.00 -13.71 19.07
CA PRO A 40 -5.28 -14.97 19.71
C PRO A 40 -4.80 -16.12 18.82
N ALA A 41 -3.92 -16.97 19.33
CA ALA A 41 -3.25 -18.02 18.55
C ALA A 41 -4.23 -18.96 17.81
N ASN A 42 -5.46 -19.11 18.33
CA ASN A 42 -6.54 -19.88 17.72
C ASN A 42 -7.19 -19.21 16.50
N LEU A 43 -6.91 -17.95 16.22
CA LEU A 43 -7.44 -17.21 15.07
C LEU A 43 -6.43 -17.07 13.92
N VAL A 44 -5.15 -17.36 14.16
CA VAL A 44 -4.13 -17.30 13.10
C VAL A 44 -4.27 -18.51 12.19
N ARG A 45 -4.49 -18.26 10.90
CA ARG A 45 -4.65 -19.29 9.87
C ARG A 45 -3.33 -19.55 9.16
N THR A 46 -2.94 -20.81 9.07
CA THR A 46 -1.75 -21.26 8.34
C THR A 46 -2.09 -21.84 6.96
N ASP A 47 -3.37 -22.05 6.69
CA ASP A 47 -3.92 -22.58 5.43
C ASP A 47 -4.29 -21.47 4.42
N PHE A 48 -4.19 -20.19 4.82
CA PHE A 48 -4.38 -19.06 3.93
C PHE A 48 -3.07 -18.68 3.22
N PRO A 49 -3.15 -18.18 1.97
CA PRO A 49 -1.95 -17.72 1.27
C PRO A 49 -1.33 -16.49 1.95
N SER A 50 -0.02 -16.39 1.91
CA SER A 50 0.72 -15.27 2.52
C SER A 50 0.73 -13.99 1.67
N TRP A 51 0.48 -14.08 0.36
CA TRP A 51 0.60 -12.94 -0.56
C TRP A 51 -0.30 -11.73 -0.23
N PRO A 52 -1.49 -11.87 0.42
CA PRO A 52 -2.29 -10.70 0.80
C PRO A 52 -1.72 -9.94 1.99
N TYR A 53 -0.73 -10.49 2.67
CA TYR A 53 -0.13 -9.95 3.89
C TYR A 53 1.34 -9.59 3.65
N PRO A 54 1.63 -8.54 2.88
CA PRO A 54 3.01 -8.16 2.60
C PRO A 54 3.73 -7.80 3.89
N HIS A 55 4.95 -8.25 3.99
CA HIS A 55 5.87 -7.87 5.07
C HIS A 55 7.03 -7.08 4.49
N GLY A 56 7.57 -6.18 5.29
CA GLY A 56 8.71 -5.35 4.92
C GLY A 56 10.00 -5.82 5.58
N ILE A 57 11.10 -5.34 5.05
CA ILE A 57 12.40 -5.41 5.68
C ILE A 57 12.74 -4.06 6.32
N PRO A 58 13.66 -4.01 7.30
CA PRO A 58 14.12 -2.74 7.85
C PRO A 58 14.71 -1.82 6.79
N ASP A 59 14.36 -0.55 6.82
CA ASP A 59 15.06 0.49 6.07
C ASP A 59 16.41 0.74 6.76
N THR A 60 17.49 0.48 6.05
CA THR A 60 18.86 0.63 6.56
C THR A 60 19.55 1.91 6.06
N ARG A 61 18.85 2.73 5.27
CA ARG A 61 19.39 4.00 4.78
C ARG A 61 19.67 4.93 5.95
N LYS A 62 20.79 5.64 5.87
CA LYS A 62 21.18 6.65 6.85
C LYS A 62 20.93 8.03 6.26
N ASP A 63 20.39 8.91 7.08
CA ASP A 63 20.27 10.32 6.72
C ASP A 63 21.65 10.98 6.77
N ASP A 64 22.07 11.53 5.66
CA ASP A 64 23.31 12.28 5.50
C ASP A 64 23.06 13.80 5.31
N GLY A 65 21.79 14.22 5.51
CA GLY A 65 21.35 15.60 5.31
C GLY A 65 20.96 15.92 3.86
N THR A 66 21.00 14.96 2.94
CA THR A 66 20.53 15.14 1.56
C THR A 66 19.06 15.54 1.56
N LEU A 67 18.74 16.60 0.81
CA LEU A 67 17.37 17.04 0.58
C LEU A 67 16.80 16.37 -0.66
N PHE A 68 15.75 15.60 -0.46
CA PHE A 68 14.99 14.94 -1.51
C PHE A 68 13.84 15.82 -1.99
N HIS A 69 13.41 15.59 -3.21
CA HIS A 69 12.24 16.24 -3.82
C HIS A 69 11.51 15.22 -4.73
N VAL A 70 10.24 15.48 -5.01
CA VAL A 70 9.46 14.67 -5.95
C VAL A 70 8.96 15.54 -7.12
N PRO A 71 8.74 14.96 -8.30
CA PRO A 71 8.28 15.72 -9.47
C PRO A 71 7.01 16.52 -9.20
N GLY A 72 7.05 17.82 -9.53
CA GLY A 72 5.93 18.74 -9.36
C GLY A 72 5.71 19.27 -7.94
N SER A 73 6.60 18.95 -7.00
CA SER A 73 6.65 19.57 -5.68
C SER A 73 7.70 20.66 -5.60
N THR A 74 7.44 21.69 -4.81
CA THR A 74 8.43 22.72 -4.40
C THR A 74 9.03 22.42 -3.03
N GLN A 75 8.52 21.41 -2.34
CA GLN A 75 8.98 21.01 -1.01
C GLN A 75 10.25 20.15 -1.11
N GLN A 76 11.06 20.22 -0.05
CA GLN A 76 12.25 19.38 0.11
C GLN A 76 12.31 18.84 1.54
N PHE A 77 12.66 17.57 1.68
CA PHE A 77 12.75 16.90 2.98
C PHE A 77 13.97 16.01 3.06
N THR A 78 14.55 15.88 4.25
CA THR A 78 15.61 14.90 4.53
C THR A 78 15.00 13.50 4.69
N LEU A 79 15.84 12.47 4.64
CA LEU A 79 15.40 11.09 4.87
C LEU A 79 14.80 10.91 6.26
N THR A 80 15.33 11.56 7.29
CA THR A 80 14.77 11.53 8.66
C THR A 80 13.35 12.10 8.70
N GLN A 81 13.07 13.18 7.96
CA GLN A 81 11.72 13.75 7.88
C GLN A 81 10.78 12.80 7.12
N ILE A 82 11.22 12.23 5.99
CA ILE A 82 10.45 11.29 5.16
C ILE A 82 10.08 10.03 5.96
N SER A 83 11.04 9.47 6.70
CA SER A 83 10.89 8.25 7.49
C SER A 83 10.35 8.49 8.91
N GLY A 84 10.17 9.74 9.31
CA GLY A 84 9.70 10.13 10.64
C GLY A 84 8.36 9.47 10.98
N LYS A 85 8.26 8.84 12.15
CA LYS A 85 7.03 8.14 12.56
C LYS A 85 5.98 9.07 13.14
N ARG A 86 6.41 10.11 13.80
CA ARG A 86 5.52 11.00 14.56
C ARG A 86 4.87 12.06 13.68
N GLU A 87 5.64 12.68 12.80
CA GLU A 87 5.17 13.71 11.89
C GLU A 87 5.26 13.18 10.47
N THR A 88 4.28 13.48 9.63
CA THR A 88 4.33 13.13 8.23
C THR A 88 4.70 14.33 7.37
N ILE A 89 5.41 14.08 6.28
CA ILE A 89 5.73 15.11 5.29
C ILE A 89 4.54 15.37 4.38
N ASP A 90 4.54 16.53 3.75
CA ASP A 90 3.54 16.94 2.78
C ASP A 90 4.22 17.51 1.53
N TRP A 91 4.23 16.73 0.46
CA TRP A 91 4.81 17.14 -0.82
C TRP A 91 3.97 18.17 -1.57
N PHE A 92 2.65 18.19 -1.34
CA PHE A 92 1.70 18.96 -2.14
C PHE A 92 0.62 19.61 -1.28
N PRO A 93 0.98 20.55 -0.38
CA PRO A 93 0.03 21.13 0.58
C PRO A 93 -1.15 21.86 -0.08
N ASP A 94 -1.00 22.25 -1.34
CA ASP A 94 -2.05 22.94 -2.11
C ASP A 94 -3.06 21.98 -2.77
N ARG A 95 -2.85 20.64 -2.67
CA ARG A 95 -3.70 19.65 -3.35
C ARG A 95 -4.82 19.08 -2.50
N HIS A 96 -4.84 19.39 -1.21
CA HIS A 96 -5.84 18.91 -0.26
C HIS A 96 -6.10 19.96 0.84
N PRO A 97 -7.19 19.85 1.60
CA PRO A 97 -7.44 20.71 2.76
C PRO A 97 -6.31 20.61 3.79
N ALA A 98 -6.19 21.61 4.66
CA ALA A 98 -5.23 21.55 5.76
C ALA A 98 -5.47 20.31 6.63
N PRO A 99 -4.46 19.42 6.81
CA PRO A 99 -4.62 18.19 7.57
C PRO A 99 -4.75 18.51 9.08
N PRO A 100 -5.69 17.84 9.79
CA PRO A 100 -5.81 18.02 11.24
C PRO A 100 -4.65 17.35 11.99
N PRO A 101 -4.43 17.71 13.28
CA PRO A 101 -3.33 17.18 14.08
C PRO A 101 -3.17 15.66 14.07
N PRO A 102 -4.25 14.83 14.14
CA PRO A 102 -4.10 13.38 14.08
C PRO A 102 -3.49 12.88 12.77
N VAL A 103 -3.69 13.61 11.66
CA VAL A 103 -3.22 13.21 10.34
C VAL A 103 -1.76 13.57 10.13
N ILE A 104 -1.34 14.80 10.51
CA ILE A 104 0.00 15.31 10.22
C ILE A 104 1.02 15.05 11.33
N GLY A 105 0.60 15.07 12.61
CA GLY A 105 1.50 15.06 13.76
C GLY A 105 1.29 13.92 14.76
N GLY A 106 0.17 13.23 14.71
CA GLY A 106 -0.18 12.26 15.75
C GLY A 106 -0.19 12.86 17.15
N ARG A 107 -0.06 12.02 18.18
CA ARG A 107 0.05 12.46 19.57
C ARG A 107 1.21 11.77 20.28
N ALA A 108 2.15 12.57 20.79
CA ALA A 108 3.35 12.07 21.47
C ALA A 108 3.00 11.11 22.62
N GLY A 109 3.65 9.95 22.65
CA GLY A 109 3.45 8.92 23.66
C GLY A 109 2.14 8.12 23.52
N ALA A 110 1.30 8.41 22.53
CA ALA A 110 0.04 7.74 22.32
C ALA A 110 -0.09 7.08 20.95
N TYR A 111 0.14 7.82 19.84
CA TYR A 111 0.04 7.25 18.49
C TYR A 111 0.79 8.09 17.44
N ASN A 112 1.21 7.46 16.35
CA ASN A 112 1.86 8.07 15.20
C ASN A 112 0.83 8.76 14.29
N ALA A 113 1.28 9.73 13.47
CA ALA A 113 0.43 10.41 12.50
C ALA A 113 -0.21 9.43 11.50
N CYS A 114 -1.51 9.59 11.21
CA CYS A 114 -2.21 8.75 10.23
C CYS A 114 -1.57 8.83 8.85
N GLY A 115 -1.16 10.04 8.44
CA GLY A 115 -0.49 10.28 7.14
C GLY A 115 0.85 9.56 7.00
N GLN A 116 1.42 9.08 8.10
CA GLN A 116 2.67 8.32 8.07
C GLN A 116 2.52 6.98 7.33
N CYS A 117 1.42 6.28 7.47
CA CYS A 117 1.14 5.01 6.80
C CYS A 117 0.18 5.20 5.63
N HIS A 118 -0.88 6.00 5.83
CA HIS A 118 -1.91 6.22 4.82
C HIS A 118 -1.56 7.29 3.79
N LEU A 119 -0.39 7.90 3.86
CA LEU A 119 0.04 9.12 3.19
C LEU A 119 -0.83 10.33 3.57
N ILE A 120 -0.31 11.55 3.34
CA ILE A 120 -0.99 12.77 3.76
C ILE A 120 -2.36 12.93 3.08
N ASP A 121 -2.49 12.48 1.84
CA ASP A 121 -3.73 12.50 1.06
C ASP A 121 -4.65 11.29 1.30
N GLY A 122 -4.27 10.35 2.16
CA GLY A 122 -5.06 9.15 2.45
C GLY A 122 -4.96 8.03 1.41
N SER A 123 -4.11 8.17 0.39
CA SER A 123 -4.05 7.21 -0.73
C SER A 123 -3.49 5.83 -0.38
N GLY A 124 -2.78 5.70 0.74
CA GLY A 124 -2.25 4.43 1.20
C GLY A 124 -1.25 3.75 0.26
N LYS A 125 -1.01 2.48 0.53
CA LYS A 125 -0.16 1.55 -0.24
C LYS A 125 -0.79 0.15 -0.18
N PRO A 126 -0.27 -0.88 -0.87
CA PRO A 126 -0.81 -2.24 -0.79
C PRO A 126 -0.91 -2.83 0.63
N ASP A 127 -0.03 -2.42 1.54
CA ASP A 127 -0.03 -2.81 2.95
C ASP A 127 -0.97 -1.96 3.82
N THR A 128 -1.31 -0.73 3.40
CA THR A 128 -2.14 0.22 4.14
C THR A 128 -3.34 0.67 3.30
N ALA A 129 -4.49 0.83 3.93
CA ALA A 129 -5.73 1.14 3.22
C ALA A 129 -5.72 2.53 2.57
N ASP A 130 -6.32 2.65 1.39
CA ASP A 130 -6.78 3.93 0.83
C ASP A 130 -8.00 4.40 1.62
N LEU A 131 -7.92 5.58 2.22
CA LEU A 131 -8.96 6.16 3.08
C LEU A 131 -9.78 7.25 2.36
N ARG A 132 -9.37 7.66 1.17
CA ARG A 132 -9.99 8.76 0.43
C ARG A 132 -11.44 8.48 0.09
N GLY A 133 -12.31 9.44 0.44
CA GLY A 133 -13.74 9.36 0.14
C GLY A 133 -14.50 8.26 0.88
N LEU A 134 -13.87 7.49 1.78
CA LEU A 134 -14.58 6.56 2.65
C LEU A 134 -15.50 7.33 3.59
N ALA A 135 -16.66 6.78 3.89
CA ALA A 135 -17.63 7.41 4.79
C ALA A 135 -17.02 7.61 6.20
N VAL A 136 -17.29 8.77 6.82
CA VAL A 136 -16.77 9.13 8.13
C VAL A 136 -17.11 8.07 9.19
N GLY A 137 -18.39 7.66 9.24
CA GLY A 137 -18.84 6.65 10.18
C GLY A 137 -18.17 5.30 9.98
N TYR A 138 -17.86 4.92 8.72
CA TYR A 138 -17.09 3.70 8.43
C TYR A 138 -15.68 3.78 9.00
N ILE A 139 -14.93 4.86 8.74
CA ILE A 139 -13.54 5.01 9.24
C ILE A 139 -13.54 4.98 10.78
N VAL A 140 -14.42 5.75 11.42
CA VAL A 140 -14.52 5.78 12.88
C VAL A 140 -14.87 4.40 13.44
N GLN A 141 -15.81 3.66 12.80
CA GLN A 141 -16.17 2.32 13.26
C GLN A 141 -14.97 1.36 13.16
N GLN A 142 -14.13 1.47 12.10
CA GLN A 142 -12.94 0.62 12.00
C GLN A 142 -11.92 0.91 13.12
N ILE A 143 -11.77 2.17 13.52
CA ILE A 143 -10.93 2.53 14.69
C ILE A 143 -11.51 1.93 15.98
N VAL A 144 -12.83 1.99 16.17
CA VAL A 144 -13.50 1.37 17.33
C VAL A 144 -13.31 -0.15 17.31
N ASP A 145 -13.53 -0.81 16.17
CA ASP A 145 -13.37 -2.27 16.04
C ASP A 145 -11.95 -2.73 16.38
N MET A 146 -10.91 -1.98 15.97
CA MET A 146 -9.52 -2.25 16.32
C MET A 146 -9.24 -1.98 17.80
N LYS A 147 -9.78 -0.88 18.36
CA LYS A 147 -9.65 -0.51 19.77
C LYS A 147 -10.24 -1.56 20.70
N ASP A 148 -11.35 -2.17 20.29
CA ASP A 148 -12.08 -3.19 21.03
C ASP A 148 -11.60 -4.63 20.73
N ASP A 149 -10.44 -4.77 20.05
CA ASP A 149 -9.85 -6.06 19.67
C ASP A 149 -10.79 -6.93 18.79
N LYS A 150 -11.66 -6.30 17.99
CA LYS A 150 -12.61 -6.94 17.06
C LYS A 150 -12.10 -6.98 15.62
N ARG A 151 -10.91 -6.45 15.36
CA ARG A 151 -10.30 -6.43 14.04
C ARG A 151 -8.82 -6.75 14.10
N HIS A 152 -8.49 -7.95 13.63
CA HIS A 152 -7.13 -8.48 13.52
C HIS A 152 -6.88 -9.03 12.10
N ALA A 153 -5.66 -9.46 11.83
CA ALA A 153 -5.30 -10.15 10.60
C ALA A 153 -5.29 -11.67 10.80
N SER A 154 -5.64 -12.42 9.75
CA SER A 154 -5.62 -13.89 9.74
C SER A 154 -4.19 -14.46 9.75
N ILE A 155 -3.23 -13.68 9.26
CA ILE A 155 -1.80 -13.99 9.30
C ILE A 155 -1.10 -12.80 9.95
N ALA A 156 -0.03 -13.06 10.69
CA ALA A 156 0.76 -12.01 11.33
C ALA A 156 1.11 -10.88 10.34
N HIS A 157 0.65 -9.65 10.64
CA HIS A 157 0.74 -8.50 9.77
C HIS A 157 1.04 -7.25 10.57
N ALA A 158 2.30 -6.83 10.59
CA ALA A 158 2.77 -5.72 11.41
C ALA A 158 1.99 -4.40 11.20
N PRO A 159 1.62 -3.99 9.96
CA PRO A 159 0.83 -2.77 9.78
C PRO A 159 -0.52 -2.79 10.50
N LEU A 160 -1.21 -3.92 10.57
CA LEU A 160 -2.48 -3.99 11.29
C LEU A 160 -2.28 -4.03 12.81
N ALA A 161 -1.24 -4.70 13.31
CA ALA A 161 -0.88 -4.65 14.73
C ALA A 161 -0.55 -3.21 15.19
N GLU A 162 0.16 -2.44 14.36
CA GLU A 162 0.41 -1.02 14.61
C GLU A 162 -0.90 -0.21 14.62
N MET A 163 -1.83 -0.48 13.67
CA MET A 163 -3.13 0.20 13.66
C MET A 163 -3.97 -0.11 14.91
N VAL A 164 -3.93 -1.34 15.42
CA VAL A 164 -4.59 -1.69 16.70
C VAL A 164 -3.99 -0.85 17.84
N ALA A 165 -2.67 -0.76 17.93
CA ALA A 165 -1.99 0.05 18.94
C ALA A 165 -2.34 1.55 18.82
N ILE A 166 -2.33 2.11 17.61
CA ILE A 166 -2.75 3.49 17.32
C ILE A 166 -4.20 3.71 17.77
N SER A 167 -5.10 2.81 17.42
CA SER A 167 -6.52 2.92 17.74
C SER A 167 -6.76 2.93 19.26
N LYS A 168 -6.02 2.14 20.03
CA LYS A 168 -6.08 2.13 21.50
C LYS A 168 -5.60 3.45 22.10
N GLY A 169 -4.63 4.11 21.49
CA GLY A 169 -4.13 5.42 21.93
C GLY A 169 -5.00 6.62 21.53
N MET A 170 -5.91 6.46 20.55
CA MET A 170 -6.66 7.54 19.94
C MET A 170 -8.01 7.78 20.64
N SER A 171 -8.44 9.04 20.79
CA SER A 171 -9.80 9.39 21.18
C SER A 171 -10.77 9.31 20.00
N LEU A 172 -12.07 9.24 20.27
CA LEU A 172 -13.09 9.23 19.21
C LEU A 172 -13.16 10.58 18.46
N ASP A 173 -12.85 11.67 19.11
CA ASP A 173 -12.81 12.99 18.45
C ASP A 173 -11.63 13.10 17.49
N GLU A 174 -10.45 12.59 17.86
CA GLU A 174 -9.29 12.51 16.98
C GLU A 174 -9.57 11.59 15.77
N ALA A 175 -10.22 10.44 16.02
CA ALA A 175 -10.63 9.54 14.96
C ALA A 175 -11.62 10.19 13.98
N ARG A 176 -12.57 10.98 14.49
CA ARG A 176 -13.53 11.73 13.68
C ARG A 176 -12.85 12.82 12.84
N GLN A 177 -11.96 13.62 13.44
CA GLN A 177 -11.20 14.64 12.71
C GLN A 177 -10.42 14.04 11.54
N ALA A 178 -9.71 12.92 11.78
CA ALA A 178 -8.99 12.22 10.71
C ALA A 178 -9.94 11.65 9.64
N ALA A 179 -11.08 11.09 10.06
CA ALA A 179 -12.07 10.52 9.15
C ALA A 179 -12.71 11.60 8.25
N GLU A 180 -13.08 12.74 8.80
CA GLU A 180 -13.65 13.88 8.07
C GLU A 180 -12.66 14.41 7.03
N TYR A 181 -11.38 14.51 7.40
CA TYR A 181 -10.33 14.92 6.49
C TYR A 181 -10.20 13.93 5.31
N PHE A 182 -10.00 12.65 5.56
CA PHE A 182 -9.84 11.65 4.49
C PHE A 182 -11.11 11.49 3.65
N HIS A 183 -12.29 11.61 4.25
CA HIS A 183 -13.56 11.62 3.52
C HIS A 183 -13.63 12.75 2.49
N SER A 184 -13.11 13.94 2.83
CA SER A 184 -13.13 15.11 1.95
C SER A 184 -12.24 15.00 0.71
N ILE A 185 -11.28 14.06 0.71
CA ILE A 185 -10.32 13.89 -0.38
C ILE A 185 -10.90 12.95 -1.44
N LYS A 186 -10.90 13.40 -2.68
CA LYS A 186 -11.41 12.61 -3.80
C LYS A 186 -10.42 11.49 -4.17
N PRO A 187 -10.89 10.23 -4.31
CA PRO A 187 -10.07 9.14 -4.83
C PRO A 187 -9.53 9.45 -6.23
N VAL A 188 -8.25 9.15 -6.44
CA VAL A 188 -7.58 9.24 -7.74
C VAL A 188 -7.04 7.86 -8.08
N LYS A 189 -7.20 7.44 -9.34
CA LYS A 189 -6.68 6.15 -9.81
C LYS A 189 -5.15 6.12 -9.70
N ARG A 190 -4.60 5.16 -8.95
CA ARG A 190 -3.17 4.94 -8.75
C ARG A 190 -2.76 3.50 -9.04
N LEU A 191 -3.69 2.69 -9.52
CA LEU A 191 -3.48 1.26 -9.72
C LEU A 191 -3.72 0.90 -11.18
N ARG A 192 -2.77 0.17 -11.76
CA ARG A 192 -2.87 -0.45 -13.08
C ARG A 192 -2.90 -1.96 -12.92
N ILE A 193 -3.94 -2.61 -13.44
CA ILE A 193 -4.08 -4.07 -13.42
C ILE A 193 -3.49 -4.66 -14.70
N VAL A 194 -2.67 -5.70 -14.56
CA VAL A 194 -2.06 -6.44 -15.67
C VAL A 194 -2.36 -7.92 -15.54
N GLU A 195 -3.17 -8.45 -16.45
CA GLU A 195 -3.42 -9.89 -16.56
C GLU A 195 -2.26 -10.58 -17.28
N THR A 196 -1.68 -11.59 -16.65
CA THR A 196 -0.48 -12.25 -17.20
C THR A 196 -0.35 -13.70 -16.72
N ASP A 197 0.43 -14.52 -17.44
CA ASP A 197 0.80 -15.87 -17.03
C ASP A 197 2.14 -15.90 -16.28
N THR A 198 2.98 -14.88 -16.49
CA THR A 198 4.28 -14.74 -15.85
C THR A 198 4.41 -13.36 -15.23
N VAL A 199 5.16 -13.24 -14.15
CA VAL A 199 5.37 -12.00 -13.42
C VAL A 199 6.86 -11.85 -13.11
N PRO A 200 7.38 -10.62 -13.00
CA PRO A 200 8.73 -10.42 -12.52
C PRO A 200 8.92 -11.08 -11.15
N VAL A 201 10.06 -11.72 -10.91
CA VAL A 201 10.46 -12.16 -9.58
C VAL A 201 10.47 -10.95 -8.66
N THR A 202 9.93 -11.10 -7.45
CA THR A 202 9.86 -10.03 -6.47
C THR A 202 10.43 -10.46 -5.12
N HIS A 203 10.87 -9.49 -4.35
CA HIS A 203 11.32 -9.69 -2.96
C HIS A 203 10.75 -8.58 -2.06
N PRO A 204 10.65 -8.82 -0.74
CA PRO A 204 10.25 -7.78 0.21
C PRO A 204 11.23 -6.59 0.20
N GLY A 205 10.67 -5.39 0.17
CA GLY A 205 11.39 -4.13 0.35
C GLY A 205 11.03 -3.44 1.67
N PRO A 206 11.59 -2.27 1.95
CA PRO A 206 11.18 -1.44 3.07
C PRO A 206 9.67 -1.12 3.03
N HIS A 207 9.10 -0.77 4.18
CA HIS A 207 7.69 -0.33 4.29
C HIS A 207 6.65 -1.29 3.70
N ALA A 208 6.92 -2.63 3.77
CA ALA A 208 6.05 -3.68 3.27
C ALA A 208 5.68 -3.55 1.77
N VAL A 209 6.58 -3.06 0.96
CA VAL A 209 6.46 -2.96 -0.49
C VAL A 209 7.17 -4.13 -1.14
N GLN A 210 6.58 -4.74 -2.18
CA GLN A 210 7.25 -5.75 -3.00
C GLN A 210 8.08 -5.05 -4.08
N LEU A 211 9.33 -5.44 -4.22
CA LEU A 211 10.26 -4.90 -5.22
C LEU A 211 10.51 -5.91 -6.32
N VAL A 212 10.60 -5.42 -7.54
CA VAL A 212 11.02 -6.24 -8.69
C VAL A 212 12.51 -6.56 -8.56
N ASP A 213 12.86 -7.83 -8.73
CA ASP A 213 14.26 -8.27 -8.73
C ASP A 213 15.03 -7.67 -9.92
N PRO A 214 16.18 -7.05 -9.71
CA PRO A 214 16.93 -6.36 -10.76
C PRO A 214 17.50 -7.30 -11.85
N SER A 215 17.50 -8.62 -11.63
CA SER A 215 17.95 -9.60 -12.62
C SER A 215 17.06 -9.63 -13.88
N GLY A 216 15.83 -9.09 -13.80
CA GLY A 216 14.85 -9.21 -14.88
C GLY A 216 14.25 -10.61 -15.02
N ALA A 217 14.52 -11.52 -14.07
CA ALA A 217 13.93 -12.86 -14.06
C ALA A 217 12.41 -12.80 -13.89
N THR A 218 11.73 -13.79 -14.47
CA THR A 218 10.28 -13.96 -14.34
C THR A 218 9.94 -15.32 -13.77
N GLU A 219 8.77 -15.42 -13.18
CA GLU A 219 8.22 -16.66 -12.62
C GLU A 219 6.74 -16.82 -12.97
N PRO A 220 6.17 -18.03 -12.89
CA PRO A 220 4.74 -18.23 -13.12
C PRO A 220 3.89 -17.39 -12.16
N MET A 221 2.82 -16.77 -12.68
CA MET A 221 1.87 -15.97 -11.90
C MET A 221 1.15 -16.82 -10.83
N GLY A 222 0.79 -18.05 -11.15
CA GLY A 222 -0.02 -18.88 -10.26
C GLY A 222 -1.39 -18.28 -9.97
N THR A 223 -1.87 -18.46 -8.73
CA THR A 223 -3.19 -17.97 -8.28
C THR A 223 -3.10 -16.75 -7.37
N ARG A 224 -1.95 -16.13 -7.27
CA ARG A 224 -1.67 -14.98 -6.38
C ARG A 224 -1.94 -13.64 -7.08
N ILE A 225 -1.87 -12.56 -6.31
CA ILE A 225 -1.78 -11.20 -6.80
C ILE A 225 -0.45 -10.63 -6.31
N ILE A 226 0.25 -9.90 -7.18
CA ILE A 226 1.50 -9.22 -6.83
C ILE A 226 1.36 -7.75 -7.19
N GLU A 227 1.53 -6.88 -6.19
CA GLU A 227 1.54 -5.44 -6.40
C GLU A 227 2.95 -4.89 -6.19
N VAL A 228 3.44 -4.15 -7.18
CA VAL A 228 4.75 -3.48 -7.13
C VAL A 228 4.59 -2.01 -7.44
N PRO A 229 5.45 -1.13 -6.91
CA PRO A 229 5.46 0.28 -7.30
C PRO A 229 5.71 0.44 -8.81
N GLU A 230 5.07 1.41 -9.45
CA GLU A 230 5.46 1.84 -10.80
C GLU A 230 6.82 2.54 -10.79
N ASP A 231 7.10 3.26 -9.72
CA ASP A 231 8.35 3.94 -9.45
C ASP A 231 8.71 3.73 -7.97
N PHE A 232 9.73 2.92 -7.73
CA PHE A 232 10.14 2.57 -6.37
C PHE A 232 10.68 3.79 -5.62
N GLU A 233 11.52 4.60 -6.24
CA GLU A 233 12.15 5.75 -5.59
C GLU A 233 11.08 6.75 -5.12
N ARG A 234 10.13 7.09 -5.97
CA ARG A 234 9.01 7.95 -5.60
C ARG A 234 8.15 7.36 -4.48
N THR A 235 7.93 6.03 -4.51
CA THR A 235 7.18 5.34 -3.44
C THR A 235 7.92 5.40 -2.11
N GLU A 236 9.24 5.23 -2.12
CA GLU A 236 10.08 5.35 -0.92
C GLU A 236 10.12 6.79 -0.38
N LEU A 237 10.03 7.78 -1.26
CA LEU A 237 9.91 9.19 -0.88
C LEU A 237 8.47 9.55 -0.46
N ARG A 238 7.55 8.59 -0.40
CA ARG A 238 6.14 8.81 -0.02
C ARG A 238 5.40 9.79 -0.92
N ASP A 239 5.73 9.80 -2.19
CA ASP A 239 5.01 10.61 -3.18
C ASP A 239 3.60 10.06 -3.38
N PRO A 240 2.55 10.80 -3.01
CA PRO A 240 1.17 10.33 -3.16
C PRO A 240 0.74 10.21 -4.64
N SER A 241 1.53 10.74 -5.56
CA SER A 241 1.30 10.60 -7.01
C SER A 241 1.94 9.34 -7.60
N SER A 242 2.77 8.61 -6.85
CA SER A 242 3.34 7.33 -7.29
C SER A 242 2.28 6.24 -7.32
N GLY A 243 2.17 5.51 -8.44
CA GLY A 243 1.22 4.44 -8.67
C GLY A 243 1.78 3.05 -8.38
N PHE A 244 0.90 2.05 -8.55
CA PHE A 244 1.24 0.64 -8.41
C PHE A 244 0.75 -0.15 -9.62
N VAL A 245 1.46 -1.23 -9.93
CA VAL A 245 1.04 -2.26 -10.89
C VAL A 245 0.63 -3.49 -10.10
N ALA A 246 -0.60 -3.96 -10.31
CA ALA A 246 -1.06 -5.24 -9.80
C ALA A 246 -1.08 -6.28 -10.92
N TYR A 247 -0.20 -7.25 -10.83
CA TYR A 247 -0.21 -8.43 -11.68
C TYR A 247 -1.20 -9.45 -11.14
N VAL A 248 -2.05 -9.95 -12.03
CA VAL A 248 -3.11 -10.93 -11.71
C VAL A 248 -3.15 -12.03 -12.76
N PRO A 249 -3.66 -13.23 -12.44
CA PRO A 249 -3.86 -14.31 -13.40
C PRO A 249 -4.79 -13.90 -14.54
N LYS A 250 -4.56 -14.38 -15.75
CA LYS A 250 -5.43 -14.13 -16.91
C LYS A 250 -6.89 -14.47 -16.62
N GLY A 251 -7.79 -13.62 -17.07
CA GLY A 251 -9.24 -13.72 -16.87
C GLY A 251 -9.72 -13.25 -15.48
N SER A 252 -8.83 -12.73 -14.61
CA SER A 252 -9.19 -12.25 -13.27
C SER A 252 -10.16 -11.08 -13.31
N ILE A 253 -9.97 -10.13 -14.26
CA ILE A 253 -10.87 -8.98 -14.41
C ILE A 253 -12.28 -9.45 -14.72
N LYS A 254 -12.44 -10.36 -15.69
CA LYS A 254 -13.76 -10.89 -16.07
C LYS A 254 -14.42 -11.67 -14.92
N ARG A 255 -13.64 -12.53 -14.21
CA ARG A 255 -14.17 -13.27 -13.05
C ARG A 255 -14.55 -12.33 -11.92
N GLY A 256 -13.74 -11.33 -11.62
CA GLY A 256 -14.03 -10.33 -10.60
C GLY A 256 -15.26 -9.49 -10.93
N GLU A 257 -15.47 -9.13 -12.20
CA GLU A 257 -16.66 -8.45 -12.66
C GLU A 257 -17.92 -9.31 -12.46
N ALA A 258 -17.85 -10.60 -12.78
CA ALA A 258 -18.94 -11.53 -12.56
C ALA A 258 -19.27 -11.68 -11.06
N LEU A 259 -18.25 -11.83 -10.20
CA LEU A 259 -18.45 -11.83 -8.74
C LEU A 259 -19.13 -10.54 -8.25
N ALA A 260 -18.67 -9.39 -8.72
CA ALA A 260 -19.20 -8.10 -8.31
C ALA A 260 -20.66 -7.88 -8.72
N LYS A 261 -21.05 -8.29 -9.94
CA LYS A 261 -22.36 -8.02 -10.52
C LYS A 261 -23.39 -9.10 -10.26
N THR A 262 -22.99 -10.37 -10.28
CA THR A 262 -23.91 -11.50 -10.25
C THR A 262 -23.58 -12.55 -9.16
N GLY A 263 -22.56 -12.32 -8.36
CA GLY A 263 -22.10 -13.30 -7.38
C GLY A 263 -21.37 -14.49 -8.02
N GLY A 264 -20.83 -14.34 -9.24
CA GLY A 264 -20.09 -15.41 -9.91
C GLY A 264 -20.94 -16.62 -10.24
N ASP A 265 -22.11 -16.42 -10.82
CA ASP A 265 -23.11 -17.43 -11.15
C ASP A 265 -23.66 -18.16 -9.90
N GLY A 266 -23.91 -17.38 -8.85
CA GLY A 266 -24.50 -17.89 -7.62
C GLY A 266 -23.51 -18.52 -6.63
N LYS A 267 -22.20 -18.31 -6.84
CA LYS A 267 -21.17 -18.75 -5.89
C LYS A 267 -21.15 -17.94 -4.60
N THR A 268 -21.68 -16.71 -4.64
CA THR A 268 -21.79 -15.83 -3.47
C THR A 268 -22.82 -14.73 -3.76
N LEU A 269 -23.08 -13.87 -2.77
CA LEU A 269 -23.89 -12.68 -2.98
C LEU A 269 -23.15 -11.65 -3.85
N PRO A 270 -23.83 -10.98 -4.81
CA PRO A 270 -23.21 -9.94 -5.60
C PRO A 270 -22.68 -8.79 -4.74
N CYS A 271 -21.41 -8.40 -4.90
CA CYS A 271 -20.81 -7.31 -4.11
C CYS A 271 -21.59 -5.98 -4.28
N ALA A 272 -22.09 -5.71 -5.49
CA ALA A 272 -22.83 -4.50 -5.81
C ALA A 272 -24.14 -4.37 -5.03
N THR A 273 -24.73 -5.45 -4.52
CA THR A 273 -25.95 -5.42 -3.71
C THR A 273 -25.79 -4.55 -2.46
N CYS A 274 -24.64 -4.64 -1.81
CA CYS A 274 -24.34 -3.87 -0.60
C CYS A 274 -23.37 -2.70 -0.87
N HIS A 275 -22.37 -2.90 -1.74
CA HIS A 275 -21.38 -1.86 -2.04
C HIS A 275 -21.81 -0.86 -3.13
N GLY A 276 -23.04 -1.00 -3.64
CA GLY A 276 -23.67 -0.07 -4.59
C GLY A 276 -23.15 -0.19 -6.01
N GLU A 277 -23.77 0.58 -6.90
CA GLU A 277 -23.38 0.64 -8.31
C GLU A 277 -21.92 1.10 -8.45
N GLY A 278 -21.16 0.38 -9.29
CA GLY A 278 -19.74 0.65 -9.47
C GLY A 278 -18.90 0.46 -8.21
N LEU A 279 -19.45 -0.21 -7.18
CA LEU A 279 -18.79 -0.51 -5.90
C LEU A 279 -18.34 0.75 -5.13
N LYS A 280 -19.05 1.86 -5.31
CA LYS A 280 -18.72 3.19 -4.74
C LYS A 280 -19.16 3.36 -3.29
N GLY A 281 -19.74 2.34 -2.69
CA GLY A 281 -20.26 2.35 -1.32
C GLY A 281 -21.70 2.82 -1.21
N MET A 282 -22.33 2.50 -0.10
CA MET A 282 -23.66 2.96 0.30
C MET A 282 -23.66 3.22 1.80
N ALA A 283 -23.80 4.48 2.21
CA ALA A 283 -23.79 4.89 3.60
C ALA A 283 -22.56 4.40 4.41
N ASP A 284 -22.58 4.58 5.71
CA ASP A 284 -21.46 4.26 6.61
C ASP A 284 -21.19 2.76 6.76
N ALA A 285 -22.19 1.90 6.51
CA ALA A 285 -22.05 0.47 6.71
C ALA A 285 -21.35 -0.26 5.56
N PHE A 286 -21.46 0.27 4.33
CA PHE A 286 -20.98 -0.37 3.11
C PHE A 286 -19.97 0.53 2.39
N PRO A 287 -18.67 0.34 2.66
CA PRO A 287 -17.64 1.25 2.12
C PRO A 287 -17.51 1.16 0.60
N ASN A 288 -16.98 2.24 0.02
CA ASN A 288 -16.41 2.19 -1.31
C ASN A 288 -15.27 1.15 -1.34
N ILE A 289 -15.32 0.24 -2.31
CA ILE A 289 -14.26 -0.75 -2.57
C ILE A 289 -13.71 -0.64 -4.01
N ALA A 290 -14.24 0.29 -4.80
CA ALA A 290 -13.75 0.52 -6.16
C ALA A 290 -12.36 1.17 -6.15
N GLY A 291 -11.45 0.64 -6.96
CA GLY A 291 -10.10 1.21 -7.13
C GLY A 291 -9.13 0.96 -5.98
N HIS A 292 -9.55 0.22 -4.95
CA HIS A 292 -8.66 -0.19 -3.87
C HIS A 292 -7.66 -1.26 -4.33
N SER A 293 -6.54 -1.38 -3.61
CA SER A 293 -5.53 -2.43 -3.81
C SER A 293 -6.18 -3.81 -3.80
N PRO A 294 -5.98 -4.64 -4.85
CA PRO A 294 -6.47 -6.02 -4.86
C PRO A 294 -5.85 -6.87 -3.75
N THR A 295 -4.58 -6.64 -3.40
CA THR A 295 -3.92 -7.30 -2.28
C THR A 295 -4.60 -6.93 -0.96
N ALA A 296 -4.86 -5.65 -0.72
CA ALA A 296 -5.59 -5.19 0.47
C ALA A 296 -7.02 -5.76 0.50
N THR A 297 -7.73 -5.78 -0.63
CA THR A 297 -9.07 -6.34 -0.74
C THR A 297 -9.08 -7.83 -0.43
N GLY A 298 -8.16 -8.60 -1.02
CA GLY A 298 -7.99 -10.03 -0.75
C GLY A 298 -7.74 -10.30 0.74
N ARG A 299 -6.84 -9.53 1.36
CA ARG A 299 -6.59 -9.60 2.80
C ARG A 299 -7.86 -9.43 3.61
N GLN A 300 -8.68 -8.41 3.31
CA GLN A 300 -9.93 -8.19 4.03
C GLN A 300 -10.90 -9.35 3.90
N LEU A 301 -11.00 -9.98 2.71
CA LEU A 301 -11.85 -11.15 2.52
C LEU A 301 -11.38 -12.35 3.36
N TYR A 302 -10.07 -12.60 3.42
CA TYR A 302 -9.51 -13.63 4.30
C TYR A 302 -9.71 -13.32 5.78
N ASP A 303 -9.58 -12.07 6.19
CA ASP A 303 -9.81 -11.65 7.59
C ASP A 303 -11.28 -11.81 7.99
N PHE A 304 -12.24 -11.57 7.10
CA PHE A 304 -13.65 -11.89 7.34
C PHE A 304 -13.88 -13.41 7.39
N LYS A 305 -13.31 -14.18 6.46
CA LYS A 305 -13.45 -15.64 6.39
C LYS A 305 -12.94 -16.33 7.65
N SER A 306 -11.81 -15.90 8.18
CA SER A 306 -11.22 -16.46 9.41
C SER A 306 -11.95 -16.03 10.68
N GLY A 307 -12.79 -14.97 10.63
CA GLY A 307 -13.42 -14.36 11.80
C GLY A 307 -12.47 -13.45 12.60
N THR A 308 -11.26 -13.15 12.09
CA THR A 308 -10.36 -12.21 12.76
C THR A 308 -10.79 -10.76 12.58
N ARG A 309 -11.62 -10.50 11.56
CA ARG A 309 -12.35 -9.25 11.38
C ARG A 309 -13.81 -9.46 11.76
N ASP A 310 -14.11 -9.22 13.05
CA ASP A 310 -15.42 -9.49 13.68
C ASP A 310 -15.99 -8.21 14.36
N GLY A 311 -15.81 -7.07 13.71
CA GLY A 311 -16.36 -5.79 14.15
C GLY A 311 -17.87 -5.69 13.92
N LYS A 312 -18.47 -4.57 14.34
CA LYS A 312 -19.92 -4.33 14.37
C LYS A 312 -20.66 -4.73 13.09
N ASN A 313 -20.10 -4.44 11.92
CA ASN A 313 -20.73 -4.69 10.62
C ASN A 313 -20.15 -5.92 9.90
N ALA A 314 -19.24 -6.68 10.52
CA ALA A 314 -18.59 -7.83 9.90
C ALA A 314 -19.57 -8.96 9.56
N ILE A 315 -20.64 -9.09 10.35
CA ILE A 315 -21.68 -10.09 10.16
C ILE A 315 -22.31 -10.04 8.76
N THR A 316 -22.36 -8.88 8.11
CA THR A 316 -22.94 -8.74 6.77
C THR A 316 -22.02 -9.31 5.67
N MET A 317 -20.68 -9.33 5.92
CA MET A 317 -19.72 -9.91 4.98
C MET A 317 -19.53 -11.43 5.15
N LYS A 318 -19.91 -11.98 6.30
CA LYS A 318 -19.68 -13.39 6.61
C LYS A 318 -20.32 -14.35 5.58
N PRO A 319 -21.62 -14.24 5.20
CA PRO A 319 -22.18 -15.11 4.18
C PRO A 319 -21.47 -14.97 2.82
N VAL A 320 -21.03 -13.77 2.45
CA VAL A 320 -20.31 -13.53 1.19
C VAL A 320 -19.02 -14.36 1.10
N VAL A 321 -18.23 -14.38 2.19
CA VAL A 321 -16.94 -15.09 2.21
C VAL A 321 -17.07 -16.57 2.51
N ASP A 322 -18.09 -16.99 3.26
CA ASP A 322 -18.33 -18.40 3.56
C ASP A 322 -18.75 -19.18 2.29
N GLU A 323 -19.59 -18.59 1.45
CA GLU A 323 -20.03 -19.18 0.18
C GLU A 323 -18.93 -19.13 -0.90
N ALA A 324 -18.20 -18.01 -1.00
CA ALA A 324 -17.20 -17.81 -2.06
C ALA A 324 -15.95 -18.71 -1.93
N TYR A 325 -15.63 -19.17 -0.72
CA TYR A 325 -14.43 -19.95 -0.41
C TYR A 325 -14.75 -21.30 0.25
N GLY A 326 -16.01 -21.75 0.16
CA GLY A 326 -16.48 -23.04 0.65
C GLY A 326 -16.01 -24.23 -0.18
#